data_6204e034982154a7c75245495406f782
#
_entry.id   6204e034982154a7c75245495406f782
#
_cell.length_a   1.000
_cell.length_b   1.000
_cell.length_c   1.000
_cell.angle_alpha   90.00
_cell.angle_beta   90.00
_cell.angle_gamma   90.00
#
_symmetry.space_group_name_H-M   'P 1'
#
loop_
_entity.id
_entity.type
_entity.pdbx_description
1 polymer ?
#
loop_
_entity_poly.entity_id
_entity_poly.type
_entity_poly.pdbx_seq_one_letter_code
_entity_poly.pdbx_strand_id
1 'polypeptide(L)'
;MMTVGDFLDGEDRLAEGNFYRHDTVYVVSDRVEHSGLDCKRVPEFMRSLIEFANNDDDIYELIKAAIIHFYIAFVHPYFDGNGRMARLVHLWFLIQKGYQSALLISYSSRIEKSRKAYYVAFTAVELNKKYSGKIDVTPFVQNFINNVYNKMTDETTITET
;
A
#
# COMPACT_ATOMS: atom_id res chain seq x y z
N MET A 1 -2.83 16.92 -23.96
CA MET A 1 -3.16 16.51 -22.59
C MET A 1 -1.90 15.85 -22.03
N MET A 2 -1.25 16.43 -21.00
CA MET A 2 -0.04 15.85 -20.41
C MET A 2 -0.41 14.57 -19.67
N THR A 3 0.36 13.52 -19.88
CA THR A 3 0.20 12.23 -19.20
C THR A 3 1.19 12.11 -18.05
N VAL A 4 0.97 11.18 -17.12
CA VAL A 4 1.93 10.90 -16.04
C VAL A 4 3.32 10.57 -16.59
N GLY A 5 3.40 9.93 -17.76
CA GLY A 5 4.64 9.61 -18.44
C GLY A 5 5.45 10.82 -18.90
N ASP A 6 4.83 12.01 -19.02
CA ASP A 6 5.53 13.23 -19.43
C ASP A 6 6.38 13.83 -18.29
N PHE A 7 6.20 13.35 -17.05
CA PHE A 7 6.95 13.76 -15.85
C PHE A 7 8.02 12.76 -15.43
N LEU A 8 8.12 11.61 -16.12
CA LEU A 8 9.15 10.61 -15.85
C LEU A 8 10.39 10.87 -16.69
N ASP A 9 11.55 10.62 -16.11
CA ASP A 9 12.82 10.64 -16.85
C ASP A 9 12.81 9.58 -17.97
N GLY A 10 13.63 9.76 -18.99
CA GLY A 10 13.56 8.98 -20.23
C GLY A 10 13.62 7.46 -20.04
N GLU A 11 14.37 6.97 -19.03
CA GLU A 11 14.48 5.54 -18.72
C GLU A 11 13.26 4.99 -17.97
N ASP A 12 12.58 5.83 -17.19
CA ASP A 12 11.37 5.47 -16.42
C ASP A 12 10.09 5.67 -17.23
N ARG A 13 10.20 6.13 -18.46
CA ARG A 13 9.07 6.41 -19.34
C ARG A 13 8.40 5.11 -19.78
N LEU A 14 7.11 4.96 -19.43
CA LEU A 14 6.34 3.81 -19.85
C LEU A 14 6.16 3.84 -21.39
N ALA A 15 6.34 2.68 -22.03
CA ALA A 15 5.96 2.51 -23.42
C ALA A 15 4.44 2.69 -23.59
N GLU A 16 4.03 3.16 -24.77
CA GLU A 16 2.62 3.37 -25.09
C GLU A 16 1.83 2.06 -24.87
N GLY A 17 0.72 2.17 -24.14
CA GLY A 17 -0.12 1.02 -23.77
C GLY A 17 0.33 0.25 -22.53
N ASN A 18 1.47 0.56 -21.93
CA ASN A 18 1.91 -0.02 -20.69
C ASN A 18 1.46 0.84 -19.48
N PHE A 19 0.90 0.18 -18.47
CA PHE A 19 0.44 0.81 -17.24
C PHE A 19 1.41 0.61 -16.07
N TYR A 20 2.32 -0.36 -16.16
CA TYR A 20 3.23 -0.75 -15.10
C TYR A 20 4.69 -0.60 -15.55
N ARG A 21 5.60 -0.50 -14.58
CA ARG A 21 7.03 -0.47 -14.82
C ARG A 21 7.50 -1.72 -15.61
N HIS A 22 8.51 -1.52 -16.39
CA HIS A 22 9.11 -2.55 -17.24
C HIS A 22 10.48 -3.02 -16.74
N ASP A 23 10.97 -2.45 -15.63
CA ASP A 23 12.26 -2.79 -15.05
C ASP A 23 12.17 -2.93 -13.51
N THR A 24 13.28 -3.35 -12.90
CA THR A 24 13.42 -3.52 -11.46
C THR A 24 13.48 -2.17 -10.76
N VAL A 25 12.78 -2.05 -9.63
CA VAL A 25 12.87 -0.88 -8.76
C VAL A 25 13.36 -1.29 -7.38
N TYR A 26 14.15 -0.42 -6.77
CA TYR A 26 14.64 -0.57 -5.41
C TYR A 26 14.07 0.55 -4.56
N VAL A 27 13.48 0.18 -3.43
CA VAL A 27 13.04 1.14 -2.41
C VAL A 27 14.10 1.18 -1.34
N VAL A 28 14.82 2.28 -1.28
CA VAL A 28 15.84 2.50 -0.26
C VAL A 28 15.25 3.40 0.81
N SER A 29 15.21 2.91 2.05
CA SER A 29 14.85 3.68 3.23
C SER A 29 15.91 3.42 4.29
N ASP A 30 16.42 4.45 4.92
CA ASP A 30 17.51 4.54 5.93
C ASP A 30 18.32 3.26 6.30
N ARG A 31 17.74 2.07 6.24
CA ARG A 31 18.37 0.76 6.54
C ARG A 31 17.64 -0.43 5.91
N VAL A 32 16.61 -0.20 5.12
CA VAL A 32 15.81 -1.27 4.51
C VAL A 32 15.86 -1.10 3.01
N GLU A 33 16.37 -2.10 2.33
CA GLU A 33 16.30 -2.22 0.89
C GLU A 33 15.21 -3.22 0.56
N HIS A 34 14.15 -2.76 -0.11
CA HIS A 34 13.10 -3.59 -0.65
C HIS A 34 13.18 -3.55 -2.18
N SER A 35 13.32 -4.69 -2.81
CA SER A 35 13.14 -4.80 -4.26
C SER A 35 11.68 -5.07 -4.57
N GLY A 36 11.09 -4.28 -5.45
CA GLY A 36 9.77 -4.57 -5.99
C GLY A 36 9.71 -5.96 -6.62
N LEU A 37 8.50 -6.47 -6.82
CA LEU A 37 8.28 -7.74 -7.51
C LEU A 37 8.91 -7.71 -8.92
N ASP A 38 9.31 -8.86 -9.46
CA ASP A 38 9.72 -8.98 -10.87
C ASP A 38 8.68 -8.31 -11.77
N CYS A 39 9.13 -7.37 -12.60
CA CYS A 39 8.25 -6.53 -13.45
C CYS A 39 7.34 -7.38 -14.34
N LYS A 40 7.79 -8.53 -14.82
CA LYS A 40 7.00 -9.47 -15.65
C LYS A 40 5.79 -10.03 -14.91
N ARG A 41 5.84 -10.10 -13.59
CA ARG A 41 4.77 -10.62 -12.73
C ARG A 41 3.81 -9.55 -12.23
N VAL A 42 4.17 -8.27 -12.35
CA VAL A 42 3.35 -7.15 -11.87
C VAL A 42 1.92 -7.18 -12.43
N PRO A 43 1.68 -7.36 -13.75
CA PRO A 43 0.32 -7.37 -14.30
C PRO A 43 -0.56 -8.48 -13.72
N GLU A 44 -0.01 -9.67 -13.50
CA GLU A 44 -0.71 -10.81 -12.91
C GLU A 44 -1.10 -10.51 -11.45
N PHE A 45 -0.15 -10.03 -10.66
CA PHE A 45 -0.40 -9.68 -9.26
C PHE A 45 -1.40 -8.55 -9.10
N MET A 46 -1.34 -7.53 -9.95
CA MET A 46 -2.30 -6.42 -9.90
C MET A 46 -3.71 -6.89 -10.28
N ARG A 47 -3.85 -7.82 -11.23
CA ARG A 47 -5.13 -8.45 -11.55
C ARG A 47 -5.70 -9.20 -10.35
N SER A 48 -4.89 -10.06 -9.73
CA SER A 48 -5.30 -10.81 -8.53
C SER A 48 -5.66 -9.89 -7.36
N LEU A 49 -4.96 -8.76 -7.21
CA LEU A 49 -5.28 -7.76 -6.20
C LEU A 49 -6.64 -7.08 -6.46
N ILE A 50 -6.95 -6.78 -7.72
CA ILE A 50 -8.25 -6.21 -8.11
C ILE A 50 -9.37 -7.23 -7.88
N GLU A 51 -9.15 -8.49 -8.23
CA GLU A 51 -10.09 -9.59 -7.96
C GLU A 51 -10.33 -9.74 -6.45
N PHE A 52 -9.26 -9.76 -5.64
CA PHE A 52 -9.37 -9.78 -4.19
C PHE A 52 -10.16 -8.57 -3.64
N ALA A 53 -9.89 -7.36 -4.12
CA ALA A 53 -10.57 -6.16 -3.67
C ALA A 53 -12.08 -6.17 -3.96
N ASN A 54 -12.49 -6.79 -5.08
CA ASN A 54 -13.89 -6.87 -5.51
C ASN A 54 -14.61 -8.14 -5.02
N ASN A 55 -13.88 -9.09 -4.44
CA ASN A 55 -14.48 -10.31 -3.93
C ASN A 55 -15.37 -10.00 -2.71
N ASP A 56 -16.56 -10.63 -2.68
CA ASP A 56 -17.45 -10.57 -1.52
C ASP A 56 -17.09 -11.75 -0.60
N ASP A 57 -16.35 -11.46 0.46
CA ASP A 57 -15.85 -12.42 1.43
C ASP A 57 -16.08 -11.91 2.86
N ASP A 58 -15.85 -12.76 3.85
CA ASP A 58 -16.06 -12.45 5.28
C ASP A 58 -14.92 -11.63 5.91
N ILE A 59 -14.01 -11.05 5.10
CA ILE A 59 -12.91 -10.23 5.61
C ILE A 59 -13.42 -8.82 5.90
N TYR A 60 -13.24 -8.34 7.13
CA TYR A 60 -13.56 -6.96 7.50
C TYR A 60 -12.88 -5.96 6.56
N GLU A 61 -13.64 -4.98 6.09
CA GLU A 61 -13.19 -4.00 5.08
C GLU A 61 -11.95 -3.22 5.52
N LEU A 62 -11.81 -2.89 6.81
CA LEU A 62 -10.62 -2.23 7.34
C LEU A 62 -9.36 -3.12 7.20
N ILE A 63 -9.51 -4.42 7.47
CA ILE A 63 -8.43 -5.39 7.29
C ILE A 63 -8.12 -5.55 5.80
N LYS A 64 -9.14 -5.69 4.97
CA LYS A 64 -9.02 -5.81 3.52
C LYS A 64 -8.34 -4.59 2.91
N ALA A 65 -8.70 -3.39 3.34
CA ALA A 65 -8.05 -2.15 2.94
C ALA A 65 -6.55 -2.12 3.30
N ALA A 66 -6.19 -2.58 4.52
CA ALA A 66 -4.79 -2.66 4.93
C ALA A 66 -4.00 -3.70 4.11
N ILE A 67 -4.61 -4.82 3.74
CA ILE A 67 -4.03 -5.84 2.86
C ILE A 67 -3.80 -5.25 1.46
N ILE A 68 -4.79 -4.56 0.89
CA ILE A 68 -4.67 -3.89 -0.42
C ILE A 68 -3.51 -2.88 -0.39
N HIS A 69 -3.43 -2.07 0.66
CA HIS A 69 -2.33 -1.13 0.85
C HIS A 69 -0.97 -1.83 0.85
N PHE A 70 -0.84 -2.90 1.65
CA PHE A 70 0.38 -3.70 1.72
C PHE A 70 0.80 -4.22 0.36
N TYR A 71 -0.13 -4.84 -0.39
CA TYR A 71 0.20 -5.45 -1.67
C TYR A 71 0.61 -4.44 -2.73
N ILE A 72 0.02 -3.25 -2.79
CA ILE A 72 0.47 -2.19 -3.70
C ILE A 72 1.90 -1.76 -3.35
N ALA A 73 2.20 -1.57 -2.06
CA ALA A 73 3.53 -1.21 -1.61
C ALA A 73 4.56 -2.34 -1.85
N PHE A 74 4.15 -3.60 -1.70
CA PHE A 74 4.99 -4.79 -1.91
C PHE A 74 5.26 -5.07 -3.38
N VAL A 75 4.25 -5.03 -4.24
CA VAL A 75 4.38 -5.26 -5.68
C VAL A 75 5.17 -4.14 -6.33
N HIS A 76 4.99 -2.92 -5.84
CA HIS A 76 5.64 -1.71 -6.35
C HIS A 76 5.43 -1.54 -7.85
N PRO A 77 4.18 -1.40 -8.33
CA PRO A 77 3.84 -1.52 -9.75
C PRO A 77 4.36 -0.39 -10.64
N TYR A 78 4.77 0.73 -10.06
CA TYR A 78 5.23 1.92 -10.79
C TYR A 78 6.68 2.25 -10.47
N PHE A 79 7.33 3.08 -11.29
CA PHE A 79 8.67 3.59 -11.00
C PHE A 79 8.66 4.57 -9.81
N ASP A 80 7.63 5.40 -9.69
CA ASP A 80 7.42 6.31 -8.56
C ASP A 80 5.95 6.34 -8.13
N GLY A 81 5.70 6.91 -6.93
CA GLY A 81 4.35 7.16 -6.43
C GLY A 81 3.64 5.97 -5.80
N ASN A 82 4.30 4.81 -5.65
CA ASN A 82 3.67 3.61 -5.11
C ASN A 82 3.09 3.79 -3.70
N GLY A 83 3.79 4.51 -2.82
CA GLY A 83 3.29 4.84 -1.48
C GLY A 83 2.07 5.77 -1.50
N ARG A 84 2.03 6.73 -2.43
CA ARG A 84 0.86 7.60 -2.66
C ARG A 84 -0.32 6.79 -3.19
N MET A 85 -0.07 5.93 -4.16
CA MET A 85 -1.07 5.03 -4.73
C MET A 85 -1.64 4.07 -3.69
N ALA A 86 -0.79 3.45 -2.87
CA ALA A 86 -1.23 2.55 -1.80
C ALA A 86 -2.20 3.25 -0.83
N ARG A 87 -1.88 4.48 -0.41
CA ARG A 87 -2.77 5.28 0.47
C ARG A 87 -4.06 5.71 -0.23
N LEU A 88 -3.97 6.12 -1.49
CA LEU A 88 -5.13 6.54 -2.26
C LEU A 88 -6.11 5.38 -2.50
N VAL A 89 -5.62 4.21 -2.91
CA VAL A 89 -6.47 3.04 -3.16
C VAL A 89 -7.06 2.51 -1.84
N HIS A 90 -6.30 2.52 -0.75
CA HIS A 90 -6.80 2.20 0.58
C HIS A 90 -7.99 3.09 0.96
N LEU A 91 -7.83 4.42 0.86
CA LEU A 91 -8.88 5.39 1.15
C LEU A 91 -10.09 5.18 0.23
N TRP A 92 -9.85 5.07 -1.07
CA TRP A 92 -10.92 4.88 -2.06
C TRP A 92 -11.72 3.60 -1.78
N PHE A 93 -11.05 2.48 -1.46
CA PHE A 93 -11.72 1.24 -1.09
C PHE A 93 -12.64 1.43 0.12
N LEU A 94 -12.16 2.10 1.18
CA LEU A 94 -12.99 2.35 2.38
C LEU A 94 -14.21 3.22 2.06
N ILE A 95 -14.06 4.25 1.23
CA ILE A 95 -15.19 5.09 0.79
C ILE A 95 -16.22 4.26 0.03
N GLN A 96 -15.79 3.40 -0.89
CA GLN A 96 -16.66 2.49 -1.64
C GLN A 96 -17.45 1.54 -0.71
N LYS A 97 -16.86 1.17 0.42
CA LYS A 97 -17.48 0.33 1.46
C LYS A 97 -18.31 1.12 2.48
N GLY A 98 -18.52 2.42 2.27
CA GLY A 98 -19.39 3.27 3.10
C GLY A 98 -18.71 3.98 4.27
N TYR A 99 -17.38 3.85 4.43
CA TYR A 99 -16.61 4.50 5.48
C TYR A 99 -16.29 5.97 5.13
N GLN A 100 -17.33 6.84 5.07
CA GLN A 100 -17.18 8.24 4.69
C GLN A 100 -16.27 9.03 5.63
N SER A 101 -16.24 8.68 6.92
CA SER A 101 -15.33 9.27 7.92
C SER A 101 -13.85 9.06 7.57
N ALA A 102 -13.52 8.09 6.72
CA ALA A 102 -12.16 7.87 6.24
C ALA A 102 -11.57 9.09 5.51
N LEU A 103 -12.41 9.96 4.92
CA LEU A 103 -11.99 11.22 4.29
C LEU A 103 -11.39 12.22 5.28
N LEU A 104 -11.79 12.16 6.54
CA LEU A 104 -11.33 13.07 7.60
C LEU A 104 -9.97 12.64 8.19
N ILE A 105 -9.45 11.49 7.77
CA ILE A 105 -8.27 10.90 8.37
C ILE A 105 -7.04 11.15 7.49
N SER A 106 -6.04 11.77 8.08
CA SER A 106 -4.73 11.92 7.43
C SER A 106 -3.90 10.64 7.58
N TYR A 107 -4.17 9.63 6.73
CA TYR A 107 -3.38 8.38 6.69
C TYR A 107 -1.89 8.65 6.50
N SER A 108 -1.54 9.61 5.64
CA SER A 108 -0.14 9.97 5.39
C SER A 108 0.55 10.47 6.65
N SER A 109 -0.10 11.35 7.42
CA SER A 109 0.45 11.86 8.69
C SER A 109 0.64 10.74 9.73
N ARG A 110 -0.33 9.80 9.83
CA ARG A 110 -0.25 8.70 10.79
C ARG A 110 0.84 7.71 10.43
N ILE A 111 0.95 7.34 9.17
CA ILE A 111 2.03 6.46 8.68
C ILE A 111 3.39 7.14 8.91
N GLU A 112 3.51 8.45 8.68
CA GLU A 112 4.75 9.18 8.91
C GLU A 112 5.11 9.23 10.40
N LYS A 113 4.15 9.50 11.29
CA LYS A 113 4.37 9.45 12.75
C LYS A 113 4.79 8.06 13.25
N SER A 114 4.37 6.99 12.59
CA SER A 114 4.71 5.59 12.91
C SER A 114 5.68 4.94 11.90
N ARG A 115 6.40 5.75 11.12
CA ARG A 115 7.22 5.31 9.98
C ARG A 115 8.13 4.13 10.29
N LYS A 116 8.83 4.18 11.43
CA LYS A 116 9.71 3.08 11.85
C LYS A 116 8.94 1.77 12.07
N ALA A 117 7.81 1.83 12.76
CA ALA A 117 6.97 0.65 13.01
C ALA A 117 6.38 0.09 11.71
N TYR A 118 6.00 0.98 10.78
CA TYR A 118 5.51 0.61 9.45
C TYR A 118 6.54 -0.22 8.67
N TYR A 119 7.80 0.25 8.60
CA TYR A 119 8.85 -0.50 7.88
C TYR A 119 9.28 -1.78 8.61
N VAL A 120 9.31 -1.80 9.94
CA VAL A 120 9.57 -3.03 10.71
C VAL A 120 8.51 -4.08 10.42
N ALA A 121 7.22 -3.70 10.39
CA ALA A 121 6.14 -4.62 10.08
C ALA A 121 6.22 -5.13 8.62
N PHE A 122 6.58 -4.26 7.68
CA PHE A 122 6.79 -4.62 6.28
C PHE A 122 7.90 -5.66 6.13
N THR A 123 9.08 -5.38 6.73
CA THR A 123 10.23 -6.29 6.74
C THR A 123 9.89 -7.63 7.41
N ALA A 124 9.06 -7.64 8.46
CA ALA A 124 8.65 -8.89 9.10
C ALA A 124 7.88 -9.79 8.15
N VAL A 125 6.99 -9.24 7.31
CA VAL A 125 6.29 -10.03 6.28
C VAL A 125 7.26 -10.59 5.24
N GLU A 126 8.25 -9.80 4.82
CA GLU A 126 9.26 -10.26 3.86
C GLU A 126 10.15 -11.36 4.41
N LEU A 127 10.57 -11.23 5.66
CA LEU A 127 11.34 -12.26 6.35
C LEU A 127 10.53 -13.56 6.51
N ASN A 128 9.27 -13.45 6.92
CA ASN A 128 8.38 -14.61 7.02
C ASN A 128 8.25 -15.31 5.66
N LYS A 129 8.07 -14.56 4.57
CA LYS A 129 8.05 -15.11 3.22
C LYS A 129 9.36 -15.82 2.86
N LYS A 130 10.51 -15.22 3.21
CA LYS A 130 11.83 -15.80 2.93
C LYS A 130 12.03 -17.14 3.64
N TYR A 131 11.57 -17.28 4.89
CA TYR A 131 11.76 -18.49 5.69
C TYR A 131 10.67 -19.55 5.47
N SER A 132 9.41 -19.15 5.30
CA SER A 132 8.28 -20.08 5.19
C SER A 132 7.81 -20.34 3.76
N GLY A 133 8.25 -19.52 2.80
CA GLY A 133 7.75 -19.52 1.42
C GLY A 133 6.34 -18.92 1.27
N LYS A 134 5.70 -18.52 2.36
CA LYS A 134 4.34 -17.96 2.38
C LYS A 134 4.35 -16.48 2.79
N ILE A 135 3.47 -15.70 2.18
CA ILE A 135 3.25 -14.30 2.59
C ILE A 135 2.23 -14.32 3.74
N ASP A 136 2.72 -14.01 4.95
CA ASP A 136 1.86 -13.76 6.11
C ASP A 136 1.84 -12.25 6.38
N VAL A 137 0.72 -11.61 6.06
CA VAL A 137 0.54 -10.15 6.20
C VAL A 137 0.13 -9.73 7.60
N THR A 138 -0.04 -10.67 8.53
CA THR A 138 -0.50 -10.40 9.91
C THR A 138 0.32 -9.31 10.60
N PRO A 139 1.67 -9.30 10.57
CA PRO A 139 2.46 -8.26 11.22
C PRO A 139 2.14 -6.85 10.68
N PHE A 140 1.91 -6.73 9.37
CA PHE A 140 1.57 -5.46 8.75
C PHE A 140 0.15 -4.99 9.14
N VAL A 141 -0.82 -5.88 9.08
CA VAL A 141 -2.22 -5.58 9.47
C VAL A 141 -2.29 -5.18 10.94
N GLN A 142 -1.61 -5.88 11.84
CA GLN A 142 -1.54 -5.52 13.25
C GLN A 142 -0.92 -4.13 13.47
N ASN A 143 0.16 -3.82 12.77
CA ASN A 143 0.76 -2.49 12.83
C ASN A 143 -0.23 -1.43 12.33
N PHE A 144 -0.95 -1.70 11.25
CA PHE A 144 -1.93 -0.76 10.68
C PHE A 144 -3.08 -0.49 11.67
N ILE A 145 -3.62 -1.53 12.30
CA ILE A 145 -4.65 -1.41 13.33
C ILE A 145 -4.14 -0.54 14.50
N ASN A 146 -2.96 -0.86 15.03
CA ASN A 146 -2.45 -0.22 16.25
C ASN A 146 -2.00 1.24 16.05
N ASN A 147 -1.41 1.54 14.91
CA ASN A 147 -0.77 2.84 14.68
C ASN A 147 -1.54 3.76 13.73
N VAL A 148 -2.48 3.20 12.97
CA VAL A 148 -3.32 3.99 12.06
C VAL A 148 -4.74 4.03 12.56
N TYR A 149 -5.45 2.91 12.64
CA TYR A 149 -6.88 2.88 12.94
C TYR A 149 -7.18 3.23 14.41
N ASN A 150 -6.54 2.59 15.39
CA ASN A 150 -6.82 2.87 16.80
C ASN A 150 -6.46 4.29 17.24
N LYS A 151 -5.53 4.95 16.53
CA LYS A 151 -5.19 6.35 16.82
C LYS A 151 -6.18 7.36 16.24
N MET A 152 -7.17 6.90 15.48
CA MET A 152 -8.24 7.74 14.95
C MET A 152 -9.24 8.16 16.01
N THR A 153 -9.52 7.29 16.99
CA THR A 153 -10.43 7.58 18.10
C THR A 153 -9.88 8.61 19.06
N ASP A 154 -8.56 8.72 19.21
CA ASP A 154 -7.92 9.66 20.13
C ASP A 154 -8.07 11.13 19.69
N GLU A 155 -8.26 11.42 18.38
CA GLU A 155 -8.37 12.78 17.85
C GLU A 155 -9.83 13.27 17.76
N THR A 156 -10.80 12.40 17.66
CA THR A 156 -12.22 12.75 17.62
C THR A 156 -12.74 13.20 18.99
N THR A 157 -12.11 12.78 20.07
CA THR A 157 -12.51 13.15 21.45
C THR A 157 -12.09 14.57 21.83
N ILE A 158 -11.21 15.22 21.07
CA ILE A 158 -10.70 16.58 21.35
C ILE A 158 -11.60 17.69 20.77
N THR A 159 -12.53 17.36 19.87
CA THR A 159 -13.41 18.33 19.19
C THR A 159 -14.79 18.50 19.86
N GLU A 160 -15.05 17.83 20.98
CA GLU A 160 -16.32 17.94 21.73
C GLU A 160 -16.20 18.68 23.08
N THR A 161 -15.17 19.55 23.24
CA THR A 161 -15.06 20.45 24.42
C THR A 161 -15.10 21.91 24.03
#